data_43bd220dcd495c45f2f83bde43acdebd
#
_entry.id   43bd220dcd495c45f2f83bde43acdebd
#
_cell.length_a   1.000
_cell.length_b   1.000
_cell.length_c   1.000
_cell.angle_alpha   90.00
_cell.angle_beta   90.00
_cell.angle_gamma   90.00
#
_symmetry.space_group_name_H-M   'P 1'
#
loop_
_entity.id
_entity.type
_entity.pdbx_description
1 polymer ?
#
loop_
_entity_poly.entity_id
_entity_poly.type
_entity_poly.pdbx_seq_one_letter_code
_entity_poly.pdbx_strand_id
1 'polypeptide(L)'
;MSRFVYICRRRAGSALSIESQLKLLADCISADNIQENSPWIKCSSWTNIAIFNPVNNVARKDTAIAFGTINSQLPESWHIPGTPIRACYHILARSDEKVAEFNNDILSSRTIWYVHLSSLFIASSSQRLIVSLLKSFEPNQEALTWFLSSGTPGPGISWDKRIHALKLDTCLTLHRESWRISMKSSPAVFGGSGLTRKECKESLYQLMHNSLEPFTKSPSDYVIPLSGGCDSRAIITLIASNTNTNVNTITWGTEHARKQPGTDAYIAEQVAAYFQSNHTYYPLDNSGQDFPVCLKRFVKLSEGRTDNISAYLDGFFVWKRLFENGVQAILRGDEALGSKQAVFNEYDARMSIGLILPVDYNKQTSTIFSELPAVTLPDEMMRKRSESIMNYWERIYQGFRVPTVLAALNETKAPYVEPLNPLINSPLVKLARGFPEQYRINKQLFKEVVREISPNIPFASTDAITSISVALGKPEIATYVKDNLSSEKTRTKFPPSLLKFAFNNYCITTGEKGQKTTELKQSFKKHLPGWMKSVIYQTFSRKQLHPNVLSLRILIAREIETVLEDDSKYLDIMEKKV
;
A
#
# COMPACT_ATOMS: atom_id res chain seq x y z
N MET A 1 5.18 -10.26 11.52
CA MET A 1 4.98 -8.87 11.41
C MET A 1 3.64 -8.39 11.76
N SER A 2 3.61 -7.15 12.20
CA SER A 2 2.64 -6.76 13.19
C SER A 2 1.37 -6.20 12.58
N ARG A 3 0.30 -6.96 12.62
CA ARG A 3 -1.08 -6.45 12.56
C ARG A 3 -1.53 -6.18 13.99
N PHE A 4 -2.36 -5.18 14.18
CA PHE A 4 -2.91 -4.88 15.50
C PHE A 4 -4.43 -4.81 15.49
N VAL A 5 -5.01 -5.02 16.66
CA VAL A 5 -6.39 -4.63 16.96
C VAL A 5 -6.44 -3.96 18.32
N TYR A 6 -7.25 -2.91 18.40
CA TYR A 6 -7.48 -2.11 19.60
C TYR A 6 -9.00 -2.02 19.82
N ILE A 7 -9.47 -2.57 20.93
CA ILE A 7 -10.89 -2.68 21.25
C ILE A 7 -11.19 -1.82 22.47
N CYS A 8 -12.12 -0.86 22.36
CA CYS A 8 -12.65 -0.10 23.49
C CYS A 8 -14.10 -0.49 23.74
N ARG A 9 -14.48 -0.65 25.00
CA ARG A 9 -15.86 -0.94 25.43
C ARG A 9 -16.40 0.16 26.30
N ARG A 10 -17.62 0.61 26.01
CA ARG A 10 -18.28 1.64 26.80
C ARG A 10 -18.56 1.20 28.25
N ARG A 11 -18.86 -0.09 28.44
CA ARG A 11 -19.05 -0.71 29.74
C ARG A 11 -17.98 -1.77 29.96
N ALA A 12 -17.50 -1.90 31.18
CA ALA A 12 -16.55 -2.95 31.55
C ALA A 12 -17.15 -4.33 31.24
N GLY A 13 -16.42 -5.16 30.52
CA GLY A 13 -16.77 -6.54 30.21
C GLY A 13 -15.73 -7.51 30.76
N SER A 14 -16.01 -8.83 30.74
CA SER A 14 -15.06 -9.85 31.13
C SER A 14 -13.81 -9.82 30.23
N ALA A 15 -12.65 -9.54 30.82
CA ALA A 15 -11.36 -9.53 30.10
C ALA A 15 -10.96 -10.92 29.58
N LEU A 16 -11.30 -11.99 30.31
CA LEU A 16 -10.95 -13.38 29.98
C LEU A 16 -11.55 -13.85 28.66
N SER A 17 -12.82 -13.49 28.39
CA SER A 17 -13.50 -13.86 27.14
C SER A 17 -12.83 -13.24 25.90
N ILE A 18 -12.33 -12.00 26.01
CA ILE A 18 -11.68 -11.31 24.87
C ILE A 18 -10.27 -11.82 24.62
N GLU A 19 -9.50 -12.08 25.65
CA GLU A 19 -8.13 -12.60 25.48
C GLU A 19 -8.13 -13.93 24.72
N SER A 20 -9.07 -14.82 25.03
CA SER A 20 -9.24 -16.09 24.31
C SER A 20 -9.60 -15.85 22.83
N GLN A 21 -10.54 -14.93 22.54
CA GLN A 21 -10.89 -14.56 21.16
C GLN A 21 -9.68 -13.99 20.40
N LEU A 22 -8.90 -13.11 21.03
CA LEU A 22 -7.72 -12.52 20.42
C LEU A 22 -6.64 -13.57 20.11
N LYS A 23 -6.47 -14.59 20.95
CA LYS A 23 -5.57 -15.72 20.66
C LYS A 23 -6.03 -16.52 19.44
N LEU A 24 -7.33 -16.83 19.35
CA LEU A 24 -7.91 -17.55 18.20
C LEU A 24 -7.75 -16.77 16.88
N LEU A 25 -7.83 -15.44 16.91
CA LEU A 25 -7.70 -14.62 15.71
C LEU A 25 -6.29 -14.63 15.10
N ALA A 26 -5.26 -15.03 15.83
CA ALA A 26 -3.92 -15.18 15.28
C ALA A 26 -3.91 -16.12 14.07
N ASP A 27 -4.53 -17.29 14.17
CA ASP A 27 -4.60 -18.27 13.08
C ASP A 27 -5.43 -17.76 11.89
N CYS A 28 -6.46 -16.94 12.16
CA CYS A 28 -7.35 -16.40 11.13
C CYS A 28 -6.64 -15.46 10.14
N ILE A 29 -5.68 -14.65 10.63
CA ILE A 29 -5.01 -13.62 9.83
C ILE A 29 -3.61 -13.97 9.40
N SER A 30 -3.10 -15.11 9.84
CA SER A 30 -1.77 -15.62 9.49
C SER A 30 -1.62 -15.89 8.00
N ALA A 31 -0.41 -15.74 7.48
CA ALA A 31 -0.09 -16.22 6.16
C ALA A 31 0.02 -17.75 6.17
N ASP A 32 -0.63 -18.42 5.22
CA ASP A 32 -0.73 -19.88 5.15
C ASP A 32 0.60 -20.62 4.89
N ASN A 33 1.66 -19.90 4.63
CA ASN A 33 2.97 -20.44 4.27
C ASN A 33 4.09 -20.11 5.27
N ILE A 34 3.74 -19.58 6.45
CA ILE A 34 4.70 -19.33 7.55
C ILE A 34 4.08 -19.79 8.88
N GLN A 35 4.96 -20.08 9.84
CA GLN A 35 4.55 -20.31 11.23
C GLN A 35 4.69 -18.99 12.00
N GLU A 36 3.61 -18.53 12.59
CA GLU A 36 3.58 -17.26 13.32
C GLU A 36 4.04 -17.37 14.77
N ASN A 37 4.45 -16.21 15.33
CA ASN A 37 4.74 -16.05 16.74
C ASN A 37 3.42 -15.82 17.51
N SER A 38 3.42 -16.18 18.77
CA SER A 38 2.28 -15.90 19.66
C SER A 38 1.96 -14.40 19.71
N PRO A 39 0.67 -14.02 19.70
CA PRO A 39 0.29 -12.61 19.77
C PRO A 39 0.68 -12.00 21.11
N TRP A 40 1.11 -10.73 21.11
CA TRP A 40 1.20 -9.93 22.32
C TRP A 40 -0.18 -9.35 22.63
N ILE A 41 -0.68 -9.60 23.85
CA ILE A 41 -2.01 -9.14 24.27
C ILE A 41 -1.88 -8.34 25.56
N LYS A 42 -2.58 -7.21 25.65
CA LYS A 42 -2.73 -6.38 26.83
C LYS A 42 -4.19 -6.01 27.03
N CYS A 43 -4.71 -6.30 28.23
CA CYS A 43 -6.08 -5.99 28.60
C CYS A 43 -6.10 -4.99 29.76
N SER A 44 -7.01 -4.04 29.72
CA SER A 44 -7.33 -3.10 30.81
C SER A 44 -8.84 -3.09 31.08
N SER A 45 -9.29 -2.23 31.98
CA SER A 45 -10.71 -2.13 32.36
C SER A 45 -11.67 -1.86 31.20
N TRP A 46 -11.23 -1.12 30.18
CA TRP A 46 -12.07 -0.75 29.04
C TRP A 46 -11.39 -0.87 27.68
N THR A 47 -10.08 -1.14 27.63
CA THR A 47 -9.33 -1.35 26.39
C THR A 47 -8.68 -2.72 26.35
N ASN A 48 -8.68 -3.36 25.19
CA ASN A 48 -8.01 -4.62 24.93
C ASN A 48 -7.24 -4.48 23.61
N ILE A 49 -5.97 -4.88 23.64
CA ILE A 49 -5.05 -4.68 22.52
C ILE A 49 -4.40 -6.01 22.21
N ALA A 50 -4.31 -6.34 20.92
CA ALA A 50 -3.46 -7.42 20.46
C ALA A 50 -2.55 -6.94 19.33
N ILE A 51 -1.33 -7.45 19.28
CA ILE A 51 -0.41 -7.36 18.18
C ILE A 51 -0.11 -8.78 17.74
N PHE A 52 -0.49 -9.09 16.51
CA PHE A 52 -0.28 -10.40 15.92
C PHE A 52 1.07 -10.41 15.24
N ASN A 53 1.84 -11.48 15.45
CA ASN A 53 3.21 -11.64 14.99
C ASN A 53 4.11 -10.43 15.30
N PRO A 54 4.29 -10.07 16.61
CA PRO A 54 5.01 -8.86 17.01
C PRO A 54 6.48 -8.93 16.64
N VAL A 55 7.02 -7.81 16.15
CA VAL A 55 8.45 -7.60 15.90
C VAL A 55 9.05 -6.58 16.86
N ASN A 56 10.37 -6.56 16.92
CA ASN A 56 11.11 -5.67 17.83
C ASN A 56 10.91 -4.17 17.53
N ASN A 57 10.62 -3.83 16.27
CA ASN A 57 10.41 -2.44 15.83
C ASN A 57 9.08 -1.83 16.23
N VAL A 58 8.19 -2.60 16.89
CA VAL A 58 6.94 -2.09 17.43
C VAL A 58 7.15 -1.66 18.87
N ALA A 59 7.05 -0.36 19.14
CA ALA A 59 7.10 0.17 20.50
C ALA A 59 5.81 -0.18 21.27
N ARG A 60 5.96 -0.61 22.52
CA ARG A 60 4.86 -1.04 23.39
C ARG A 60 5.10 -0.54 24.81
N LYS A 61 4.12 0.15 25.39
CA LYS A 61 4.15 0.56 26.79
C LYS A 61 2.71 0.66 27.30
N ASP A 62 2.37 -0.05 28.36
CA ASP A 62 1.02 -0.14 28.91
C ASP A 62 -0.04 -0.45 27.84
N THR A 63 -0.98 0.47 27.60
CA THR A 63 -2.00 0.39 26.55
C THR A 63 -1.63 1.18 25.29
N ALA A 64 -0.35 1.51 25.12
CA ALA A 64 0.13 2.25 23.96
C ALA A 64 0.96 1.38 23.02
N ILE A 65 0.76 1.57 21.74
CA ILE A 65 1.50 0.93 20.64
C ILE A 65 1.90 1.95 19.58
N ALA A 66 3.11 1.82 19.05
CA ALA A 66 3.57 2.64 17.91
C ALA A 66 4.32 1.77 16.92
N PHE A 67 3.97 1.92 15.63
CA PHE A 67 4.54 1.18 14.51
C PHE A 67 5.41 2.10 13.65
N GLY A 68 6.46 1.54 13.06
CA GLY A 68 7.34 2.27 12.14
C GLY A 68 8.31 3.23 12.83
N THR A 69 8.39 3.20 14.15
CA THR A 69 9.34 4.00 14.93
C THR A 69 10.59 3.21 15.26
N ILE A 70 11.69 3.95 15.42
CA ILE A 70 12.84 3.43 16.16
C ILE A 70 12.64 3.86 17.60
N ASN A 71 12.60 2.90 18.51
CA ASN A 71 12.30 3.13 19.93
C ASN A 71 13.11 4.29 20.55
N SER A 72 14.35 4.48 20.11
CA SER A 72 15.22 5.57 20.58
C SER A 72 14.78 6.99 20.20
N GLN A 73 13.81 7.14 19.30
CA GLN A 73 13.29 8.44 18.85
C GLN A 73 11.99 8.85 19.55
N LEU A 74 11.38 7.94 20.32
CA LEU A 74 10.16 8.25 21.05
C LEU A 74 10.49 9.00 22.34
N PRO A 75 9.81 10.13 22.65
CA PRO A 75 9.94 10.78 23.95
C PRO A 75 9.42 9.85 25.06
N GLU A 76 9.91 9.98 26.28
CA GLU A 76 9.52 9.12 27.39
C GLU A 76 8.00 9.09 27.63
N SER A 77 7.32 10.20 27.41
CA SER A 77 5.88 10.38 27.57
C SER A 77 5.04 9.98 26.33
N TRP A 78 5.62 9.33 25.32
CA TRP A 78 4.93 9.01 24.05
C TRP A 78 3.62 8.23 24.23
N HIS A 79 3.54 7.43 25.28
CA HIS A 79 2.40 6.57 25.60
C HIS A 79 1.21 7.31 26.22
N ILE A 80 1.39 8.58 26.62
CA ILE A 80 0.35 9.40 27.26
C ILE A 80 -0.47 10.12 26.17
N PRO A 81 -1.82 9.95 26.12
CA PRO A 81 -2.68 10.67 25.20
C PRO A 81 -2.48 12.19 25.28
N GLY A 82 -2.56 12.87 24.12
CA GLY A 82 -2.34 14.32 24.03
C GLY A 82 -0.87 14.75 23.96
N THR A 83 0.10 13.88 24.29
CA THR A 83 1.53 14.23 24.16
C THR A 83 1.91 14.40 22.69
N PRO A 84 2.48 15.55 22.26
CA PRO A 84 2.95 15.74 20.90
C PRO A 84 4.09 14.78 20.57
N ILE A 85 3.98 14.04 19.47
CA ILE A 85 5.03 13.14 18.99
C ILE A 85 5.63 13.73 17.71
N ARG A 86 6.96 13.98 17.74
CA ARG A 86 7.74 14.46 16.59
C ARG A 86 8.49 13.33 15.88
N ALA A 87 8.46 12.12 16.44
CA ALA A 87 9.11 10.94 15.86
C ALA A 87 8.39 10.47 14.59
N CYS A 88 9.13 9.76 13.74
CA CYS A 88 8.58 9.12 12.56
C CYS A 88 7.84 7.84 12.97
N TYR A 89 6.52 7.86 12.95
CA TYR A 89 5.68 6.69 13.14
C TYR A 89 4.69 6.58 11.99
N HIS A 90 4.21 5.37 11.73
CA HIS A 90 3.15 5.13 10.76
C HIS A 90 1.78 5.04 11.45
N ILE A 91 1.76 4.40 12.63
CA ILE A 91 0.57 4.24 13.47
C ILE A 91 0.96 4.48 14.92
N LEU A 92 0.15 5.25 15.62
CA LEU A 92 0.21 5.42 17.07
C LEU A 92 -1.19 5.22 17.65
N ALA A 93 -1.33 4.28 18.59
CA ALA A 93 -2.57 4.11 19.38
C ALA A 93 -2.22 4.06 20.85
N ARG A 94 -2.98 4.79 21.68
CA ARG A 94 -2.73 4.91 23.12
C ARG A 94 -4.02 5.28 23.86
N SER A 95 -4.11 4.93 25.15
CA SER A 95 -5.26 5.29 25.98
C SER A 95 -4.88 5.56 27.42
N ASP A 96 -5.73 6.30 28.10
CA ASP A 96 -5.78 6.46 29.54
C ASP A 96 -7.20 6.13 30.07
N GLU A 97 -7.53 6.53 31.28
CA GLU A 97 -8.84 6.31 31.88
C GLU A 97 -9.97 7.12 31.21
N LYS A 98 -9.66 8.16 30.42
CA LYS A 98 -10.62 9.12 29.85
C LYS A 98 -10.76 9.00 28.35
N VAL A 99 -9.66 8.74 27.62
CA VAL A 99 -9.64 8.79 26.17
C VAL A 99 -8.83 7.64 25.58
N ALA A 100 -9.17 7.25 24.34
CA ALA A 100 -8.31 6.48 23.47
C ALA A 100 -8.01 7.31 22.20
N GLU A 101 -6.74 7.38 21.84
CA GLU A 101 -6.22 8.22 20.77
C GLU A 101 -5.57 7.37 19.70
N PHE A 102 -5.91 7.65 18.42
CA PHE A 102 -5.41 6.94 17.24
C PHE A 102 -4.87 7.95 16.24
N ASN A 103 -3.60 7.81 15.88
CA ASN A 103 -2.94 8.70 14.94
C ASN A 103 -2.32 7.90 13.80
N ASN A 104 -2.49 8.36 12.58
CA ASN A 104 -1.72 7.90 11.43
C ASN A 104 -0.67 8.93 11.03
N ASP A 105 0.28 8.52 10.18
CA ASP A 105 1.28 9.42 9.64
C ASP A 105 0.68 10.42 8.64
N ILE A 106 1.51 11.40 8.24
CA ILE A 106 1.15 12.49 7.33
C ILE A 106 0.59 12.04 5.98
N LEU A 107 0.84 10.81 5.54
CA LEU A 107 0.37 10.24 4.28
C LEU A 107 -0.50 8.98 4.47
N SER A 108 -0.75 8.56 5.71
CA SER A 108 -1.43 7.29 6.02
C SER A 108 -0.79 6.11 5.26
N SER A 109 0.55 6.03 5.32
CA SER A 109 1.33 4.98 4.64
C SER A 109 1.01 3.57 5.15
N ARG A 110 0.39 3.49 6.34
CA ARG A 110 -0.32 2.33 6.88
C ARG A 110 -1.72 2.74 7.32
N THR A 111 -2.71 1.91 7.01
CA THR A 111 -4.12 2.26 7.25
C THR A 111 -4.56 1.85 8.64
N ILE A 112 -5.22 2.75 9.35
CA ILE A 112 -6.04 2.42 10.52
C ILE A 112 -7.50 2.34 10.05
N TRP A 113 -8.08 1.16 10.16
CA TRP A 113 -9.51 0.93 10.00
C TRP A 113 -10.20 1.07 11.35
N TYR A 114 -11.39 1.61 11.39
CA TYR A 114 -12.17 1.67 12.62
C TYR A 114 -13.67 1.51 12.40
N VAL A 115 -14.35 1.05 13.44
CA VAL A 115 -15.81 1.03 13.57
C VAL A 115 -16.19 1.61 14.92
N HIS A 116 -17.24 2.45 14.94
CA HIS A 116 -17.76 3.06 16.15
C HIS A 116 -19.26 2.75 16.30
N LEU A 117 -19.57 1.87 17.23
CA LEU A 117 -20.93 1.44 17.57
C LEU A 117 -21.35 2.01 18.93
N SER A 118 -22.62 1.84 19.33
CA SER A 118 -23.17 2.37 20.57
C SER A 118 -22.44 1.94 21.85
N SER A 119 -21.82 0.76 21.85
CA SER A 119 -21.12 0.19 23.02
C SER A 119 -19.72 -0.33 22.73
N LEU A 120 -19.30 -0.33 21.47
CA LEU A 120 -18.05 -0.92 20.99
C LEU A 120 -17.36 0.00 20.00
N PHE A 121 -16.05 0.22 20.21
CA PHE A 121 -15.16 0.83 19.22
C PHE A 121 -14.02 -0.12 18.96
N ILE A 122 -13.73 -0.36 17.68
CA ILE A 122 -12.58 -1.18 17.27
C ILE A 122 -11.74 -0.38 16.29
N ALA A 123 -10.44 -0.33 16.51
CA ALA A 123 -9.46 0.15 15.53
C ALA A 123 -8.47 -0.97 15.21
N SER A 124 -8.08 -1.10 13.94
CA SER A 124 -7.18 -2.17 13.50
C SER A 124 -6.45 -1.80 12.21
N SER A 125 -5.30 -2.42 11.96
CA SER A 125 -4.66 -2.40 10.63
C SER A 125 -5.33 -3.38 9.64
N SER A 126 -6.33 -4.16 10.07
CA SER A 126 -6.98 -5.21 9.29
C SER A 126 -8.51 -5.09 9.35
N GLN A 127 -9.17 -5.02 8.18
CA GLN A 127 -10.64 -5.10 8.07
C GLN A 127 -11.13 -6.48 8.52
N ARG A 128 -10.40 -7.55 8.21
CA ARG A 128 -10.72 -8.93 8.56
C ARG A 128 -10.84 -9.11 10.08
N LEU A 129 -9.91 -8.54 10.85
CA LEU A 129 -9.97 -8.55 12.32
C LEU A 129 -11.23 -7.87 12.85
N ILE A 130 -11.62 -6.73 12.26
CA ILE A 130 -12.84 -6.02 12.67
C ILE A 130 -14.07 -6.87 12.35
N VAL A 131 -14.18 -7.43 11.13
CA VAL A 131 -15.31 -8.28 10.73
C VAL A 131 -15.44 -9.52 11.62
N SER A 132 -14.32 -10.18 11.95
CA SER A 132 -14.31 -11.34 12.86
C SER A 132 -14.83 -10.97 14.26
N LEU A 133 -14.44 -9.82 14.80
CA LEU A 133 -14.89 -9.34 16.11
C LEU A 133 -16.34 -8.85 16.12
N LEU A 134 -16.83 -8.33 14.99
CA LEU A 134 -18.24 -7.98 14.80
C LEU A 134 -19.14 -9.21 14.64
N LYS A 135 -18.57 -10.38 14.33
CA LYS A 135 -19.28 -11.64 14.02
C LYS A 135 -20.34 -11.46 12.93
N SER A 136 -20.15 -10.50 12.05
CA SER A 136 -21.05 -10.20 10.92
C SER A 136 -20.31 -9.43 9.84
N PHE A 137 -20.76 -9.57 8.59
CA PHE A 137 -20.25 -8.86 7.42
C PHE A 137 -21.41 -8.16 6.71
N GLU A 138 -21.25 -6.86 6.42
CA GLU A 138 -22.23 -6.06 5.68
C GLU A 138 -21.58 -5.53 4.39
N PRO A 139 -21.80 -6.21 3.24
CA PRO A 139 -21.12 -5.87 1.98
C PRO A 139 -21.34 -4.41 1.56
N ASN A 140 -20.28 -3.78 1.07
CA ASN A 140 -20.29 -2.43 0.55
C ASN A 140 -20.28 -2.46 -0.99
N GLN A 141 -21.42 -2.23 -1.61
CA GLN A 141 -21.58 -2.26 -3.07
C GLN A 141 -20.85 -1.11 -3.76
N GLU A 142 -20.61 0.01 -3.07
CA GLU A 142 -19.79 1.11 -3.58
C GLU A 142 -18.33 0.68 -3.72
N ALA A 143 -17.79 -0.02 -2.71
CA ALA A 143 -16.44 -0.59 -2.77
C ALA A 143 -16.28 -1.55 -3.95
N LEU A 144 -17.30 -2.36 -4.25
CA LEU A 144 -17.30 -3.26 -5.41
C LEU A 144 -17.18 -2.48 -6.72
N THR A 145 -17.99 -1.44 -6.94
CA THR A 145 -17.94 -0.63 -8.16
C THR A 145 -16.58 0.05 -8.33
N TRP A 146 -16.07 0.65 -7.24
CA TRP A 146 -14.72 1.24 -7.24
C TRP A 146 -13.66 0.20 -7.58
N PHE A 147 -13.70 -0.97 -6.95
CA PHE A 147 -12.69 -2.00 -7.17
C PHE A 147 -12.69 -2.50 -8.61
N LEU A 148 -13.85 -2.76 -9.19
CA LEU A 148 -13.96 -3.20 -10.57
C LEU A 148 -13.45 -2.13 -11.56
N SER A 149 -13.66 -0.85 -11.29
CA SER A 149 -13.21 0.24 -12.15
C SER A 149 -11.74 0.61 -11.93
N SER A 150 -11.27 0.74 -10.69
CA SER A 150 -9.96 1.29 -10.35
C SER A 150 -8.93 0.26 -9.88
N GLY A 151 -9.36 -0.94 -9.46
CA GLY A 151 -8.51 -1.95 -8.80
C GLY A 151 -8.26 -1.68 -7.32
N THR A 152 -9.06 -0.79 -6.72
CA THR A 152 -9.06 -0.48 -5.28
C THR A 152 -10.49 -0.22 -4.81
N PRO A 153 -10.84 -0.43 -3.52
CA PRO A 153 -12.18 -0.16 -3.01
C PRO A 153 -12.62 1.31 -3.04
N GLY A 154 -11.73 2.22 -3.47
CA GLY A 154 -12.00 3.65 -3.49
C GLY A 154 -11.38 4.42 -2.31
N PRO A 155 -11.48 5.77 -2.31
CA PRO A 155 -10.87 6.61 -1.29
C PRO A 155 -11.50 6.43 0.09
N GLY A 156 -10.75 5.82 1.03
CA GLY A 156 -11.20 5.65 2.42
C GLY A 156 -12.34 4.64 2.62
N ILE A 157 -12.69 3.88 1.59
CA ILE A 157 -13.81 2.92 1.58
C ILE A 157 -13.30 1.52 1.89
N SER A 158 -14.07 0.76 2.69
CA SER A 158 -13.82 -0.64 3.01
C SER A 158 -14.87 -1.56 2.37
N TRP A 159 -14.57 -2.89 2.37
CA TRP A 159 -15.52 -3.91 1.91
C TRP A 159 -16.74 -4.09 2.81
N ASP A 160 -16.64 -3.72 4.10
CA ASP A 160 -17.78 -3.65 5.02
C ASP A 160 -18.23 -2.20 5.18
N LYS A 161 -19.51 -1.91 4.92
CA LYS A 161 -20.03 -0.53 4.92
C LYS A 161 -19.94 0.20 6.26
N ARG A 162 -19.73 -0.52 7.38
CA ARG A 162 -19.61 0.04 8.75
C ARG A 162 -18.18 0.46 9.08
N ILE A 163 -17.19 -0.04 8.34
CA ILE A 163 -15.76 0.16 8.61
C ILE A 163 -15.27 1.36 7.80
N HIS A 164 -14.55 2.25 8.46
CA HIS A 164 -13.99 3.46 7.86
C HIS A 164 -12.47 3.49 7.99
N ALA A 165 -11.79 4.05 6.99
CA ALA A 165 -10.36 4.34 7.09
C ALA A 165 -10.14 5.68 7.82
N LEU A 166 -9.16 5.73 8.72
CA LEU A 166 -8.72 6.99 9.29
C LEU A 166 -7.99 7.81 8.21
N LYS A 167 -8.41 9.06 8.00
CA LYS A 167 -7.82 9.96 7.00
C LYS A 167 -6.36 10.28 7.33
N LEU A 168 -5.59 10.66 6.32
CA LEU A 168 -4.17 11.04 6.49
C LEU A 168 -3.99 12.22 7.48
N ASP A 169 -2.85 12.24 8.17
CA ASP A 169 -2.48 13.28 9.15
C ASP A 169 -3.62 13.59 10.13
N THR A 170 -4.28 12.53 10.63
CA THR A 170 -5.47 12.65 11.49
C THR A 170 -5.22 12.00 12.84
N CYS A 171 -5.57 12.73 13.90
CA CYS A 171 -5.75 12.22 15.25
C CYS A 171 -7.25 12.01 15.49
N LEU A 172 -7.66 10.76 15.73
CA LEU A 172 -8.98 10.39 16.21
C LEU A 172 -8.91 10.18 17.72
N THR A 173 -9.79 10.84 18.46
CA THR A 173 -9.91 10.66 19.92
C THR A 173 -11.30 10.15 20.24
N LEU A 174 -11.37 8.98 20.88
CA LEU A 174 -12.58 8.44 21.48
C LEU A 174 -12.65 8.88 22.94
N HIS A 175 -13.70 9.59 23.32
CA HIS A 175 -13.97 10.04 24.69
C HIS A 175 -14.81 8.98 25.44
N ARG A 176 -14.27 8.37 26.48
CA ARG A 176 -14.88 7.23 27.19
C ARG A 176 -16.25 7.56 27.77
N GLU A 177 -16.36 8.66 28.49
CA GLU A 177 -17.60 9.05 29.20
C GLU A 177 -18.74 9.36 28.22
N SER A 178 -18.51 10.31 27.29
CA SER A 178 -19.51 10.72 26.31
C SER A 178 -19.75 9.70 25.21
N TRP A 179 -18.81 8.78 25.01
CA TRP A 179 -18.76 7.81 23.92
C TRP A 179 -18.83 8.46 22.53
N ARG A 180 -18.21 9.62 22.39
CA ARG A 180 -18.12 10.37 21.12
C ARG A 180 -16.70 10.34 20.59
N ILE A 181 -16.58 10.36 19.26
CA ILE A 181 -15.31 10.55 18.59
C ILE A 181 -15.14 12.01 18.18
N SER A 182 -13.92 12.52 18.29
CA SER A 182 -13.48 13.77 17.70
C SER A 182 -12.29 13.53 16.79
N MET A 183 -12.16 14.29 15.71
CA MET A 183 -11.06 14.17 14.76
C MET A 183 -10.40 15.52 14.53
N LYS A 184 -9.06 15.51 14.55
CA LYS A 184 -8.24 16.66 14.21
C LYS A 184 -7.31 16.26 13.07
N SER A 185 -7.41 16.93 11.92
CA SER A 185 -6.55 16.69 10.75
C SER A 185 -5.88 17.98 10.29
N SER A 186 -4.74 17.84 9.63
CA SER A 186 -4.02 18.97 9.04
C SER A 186 -4.14 18.89 7.50
N PRO A 187 -4.66 19.93 6.83
CA PRO A 187 -4.75 19.94 5.37
C PRO A 187 -3.36 20.02 4.74
N ALA A 188 -3.20 19.36 3.58
CA ALA A 188 -2.00 19.53 2.78
C ALA A 188 -1.97 20.93 2.14
N VAL A 189 -0.91 21.69 2.42
CA VAL A 189 -0.64 23.01 1.83
C VAL A 189 0.61 22.91 0.98
N PHE A 190 0.56 23.44 -0.24
CA PHE A 190 1.65 23.41 -1.21
C PHE A 190 2.18 24.81 -1.52
N GLY A 191 3.52 24.93 -1.60
CA GLY A 191 4.21 26.19 -1.89
C GLY A 191 4.41 27.08 -0.66
N GLY A 192 5.08 28.22 -0.85
CA GLY A 192 5.21 29.26 0.17
C GLY A 192 6.40 29.13 1.12
N SER A 193 7.40 28.29 0.83
CA SER A 193 8.58 28.16 1.70
C SER A 193 9.44 29.42 1.76
N GLY A 194 9.44 30.27 0.71
CA GLY A 194 10.33 31.45 0.61
C GLY A 194 11.82 31.10 0.47
N LEU A 195 12.18 29.82 0.48
CA LEU A 195 13.57 29.36 0.40
C LEU A 195 14.13 29.48 -1.01
N THR A 196 15.41 29.82 -1.12
CA THR A 196 16.17 29.74 -2.36
C THR A 196 16.37 28.28 -2.78
N ARG A 197 16.73 28.04 -4.06
CA ARG A 197 17.01 26.67 -4.55
C ARG A 197 18.11 25.98 -3.74
N LYS A 198 19.16 26.71 -3.37
CA LYS A 198 20.27 26.19 -2.58
C LYS A 198 19.79 25.74 -1.20
N GLU A 199 19.05 26.59 -0.49
CA GLU A 199 18.49 26.28 0.83
C GLU A 199 17.50 25.08 0.76
N CYS A 200 16.69 24.99 -0.30
CA CYS A 200 15.82 23.84 -0.54
C CYS A 200 16.62 22.54 -0.67
N LYS A 201 17.74 22.54 -1.41
CA LYS A 201 18.61 21.36 -1.58
C LYS A 201 19.28 20.96 -0.27
N GLU A 202 19.87 21.91 0.43
CA GLU A 202 20.56 21.67 1.70
C GLU A 202 19.58 21.13 2.76
N SER A 203 18.40 21.74 2.88
CA SER A 203 17.36 21.29 3.81
C SER A 203 16.83 19.90 3.45
N LEU A 204 16.63 19.61 2.16
CA LEU A 204 16.18 18.30 1.69
C LEU A 204 17.21 17.22 2.01
N TYR A 205 18.48 17.45 1.69
CA TYR A 205 19.58 16.55 2.02
C TYR A 205 19.65 16.28 3.53
N GLN A 206 19.64 17.34 4.34
CA GLN A 206 19.75 17.22 5.80
C GLN A 206 18.57 16.43 6.40
N LEU A 207 17.34 16.66 5.95
CA LEU A 207 16.18 15.91 6.46
C LEU A 207 16.17 14.46 5.98
N MET A 208 16.64 14.17 4.77
CA MET A 208 16.82 12.78 4.31
C MET A 208 17.89 12.07 5.15
N HIS A 209 19.03 12.73 5.38
CA HIS A 209 20.10 12.21 6.21
C HIS A 209 19.61 11.90 7.64
N ASN A 210 18.95 12.86 8.28
CA ASN A 210 18.40 12.71 9.64
C ASN A 210 17.35 11.58 9.72
N SER A 211 16.59 11.40 8.65
CA SER A 211 15.58 10.34 8.54
C SER A 211 16.19 8.94 8.46
N LEU A 212 17.38 8.82 7.89
CA LEU A 212 18.08 7.56 7.66
C LEU A 212 19.18 7.27 8.69
N GLU A 213 19.69 8.26 9.39
CA GLU A 213 20.73 8.12 10.41
C GLU A 213 20.45 7.00 11.43
N PRO A 214 19.23 6.83 11.97
CA PRO A 214 18.96 5.77 12.93
C PRO A 214 19.23 4.36 12.39
N PHE A 215 19.11 4.15 11.07
CA PHE A 215 19.33 2.86 10.42
C PHE A 215 20.81 2.56 10.14
N THR A 216 21.69 3.53 10.32
CA THR A 216 23.14 3.35 10.12
C THR A 216 23.82 2.67 11.31
N LYS A 217 23.17 2.65 12.49
CA LYS A 217 23.72 2.06 13.73
C LYS A 217 23.71 0.54 13.72
N SER A 218 22.71 -0.07 13.09
CA SER A 218 22.56 -1.53 12.95
C SER A 218 22.02 -1.87 11.56
N PRO A 219 22.75 -1.58 10.47
CA PRO A 219 22.23 -1.75 9.11
C PRO A 219 21.97 -3.22 8.75
N SER A 220 22.58 -4.17 9.45
CA SER A 220 22.34 -5.61 9.29
C SER A 220 20.93 -6.06 9.72
N ASP A 221 20.25 -5.28 10.57
CA ASP A 221 18.90 -5.60 11.03
C ASP A 221 17.83 -5.33 9.96
N TYR A 222 18.21 -4.65 8.88
CA TYR A 222 17.34 -4.19 7.83
C TYR A 222 17.76 -4.73 6.47
N VAL A 223 16.78 -4.85 5.59
CA VAL A 223 17.03 -5.15 4.17
C VAL A 223 16.47 -4.01 3.32
N ILE A 224 17.24 -3.54 2.34
CA ILE A 224 16.81 -2.52 1.38
C ILE A 224 16.35 -3.21 0.10
N PRO A 225 15.04 -3.17 -0.24
CA PRO A 225 14.58 -3.52 -1.58
C PRO A 225 15.14 -2.52 -2.59
N LEU A 226 16.20 -2.90 -3.27
CA LEU A 226 16.92 -2.05 -4.20
C LEU A 226 16.33 -2.18 -5.60
N SER A 227 16.05 -1.05 -6.22
CA SER A 227 15.66 -0.94 -7.63
C SER A 227 16.66 -0.07 -8.38
N GLY A 228 16.54 -0.02 -9.71
CA GLY A 228 17.31 0.93 -10.51
C GLY A 228 16.83 2.39 -10.38
N GLY A 229 15.82 2.65 -9.54
CA GLY A 229 15.20 3.96 -9.35
C GLY A 229 15.97 4.91 -8.43
N CYS A 230 15.45 6.13 -8.32
CA CYS A 230 16.04 7.21 -7.51
C CYS A 230 15.84 6.97 -6.01
N ASP A 231 14.67 6.50 -5.62
CA ASP A 231 14.19 6.49 -4.24
C ASP A 231 14.98 5.47 -3.38
N SER A 232 15.10 4.23 -3.83
CA SER A 232 15.91 3.21 -3.16
C SER A 232 17.41 3.51 -3.20
N ARG A 233 17.87 4.21 -4.26
CA ARG A 233 19.25 4.68 -4.37
C ARG A 233 19.58 5.73 -3.30
N ALA A 234 18.67 6.66 -3.03
CA ALA A 234 18.85 7.62 -1.94
C ALA A 234 19.05 6.92 -0.59
N ILE A 235 18.25 5.87 -0.32
CA ILE A 235 18.34 5.11 0.93
C ILE A 235 19.69 4.40 1.06
N ILE A 236 20.09 3.60 0.06
CA ILE A 236 21.36 2.86 0.14
C ILE A 236 22.55 3.82 0.22
N THR A 237 22.55 4.91 -0.55
CA THR A 237 23.63 5.89 -0.53
C THR A 237 23.81 6.49 0.86
N LEU A 238 22.73 6.99 1.47
CA LEU A 238 22.81 7.65 2.78
C LEU A 238 23.11 6.67 3.92
N ILE A 239 22.71 5.40 3.81
CA ILE A 239 23.05 4.40 4.82
C ILE A 239 24.49 3.92 4.63
N ALA A 240 24.87 3.48 3.44
CA ALA A 240 26.19 2.90 3.18
C ALA A 240 27.35 3.91 3.35
N SER A 241 27.10 5.20 3.06
CA SER A 241 28.11 6.25 3.28
C SER A 241 28.32 6.63 4.76
N ASN A 242 27.44 6.18 5.65
CA ASN A 242 27.46 6.54 7.07
C ASN A 242 27.60 5.33 8.00
N THR A 243 28.03 4.19 7.45
CA THR A 243 28.30 2.96 8.22
C THR A 243 29.56 2.26 7.72
N ASN A 244 30.23 1.55 8.61
CA ASN A 244 31.39 0.69 8.29
C ASN A 244 30.98 -0.78 8.10
N THR A 245 29.70 -1.10 8.19
CA THR A 245 29.20 -2.47 8.05
C THR A 245 28.44 -2.65 6.73
N ASN A 246 28.50 -3.87 6.19
CA ASN A 246 27.80 -4.18 4.95
C ASN A 246 26.28 -4.03 5.11
N VAL A 247 25.67 -3.41 4.11
CA VAL A 247 24.22 -3.24 4.02
C VAL A 247 23.62 -4.43 3.28
N ASN A 248 22.48 -4.95 3.76
CA ASN A 248 21.77 -6.02 3.09
C ASN A 248 20.78 -5.44 2.07
N THR A 249 20.84 -5.93 0.84
CA THR A 249 19.97 -5.49 -0.26
C THR A 249 19.35 -6.66 -0.99
N ILE A 250 18.14 -6.47 -1.52
CA ILE A 250 17.45 -7.47 -2.36
C ILE A 250 16.88 -6.81 -3.61
N THR A 251 16.82 -7.57 -4.69
CA THR A 251 16.05 -7.21 -5.89
C THR A 251 15.31 -8.45 -6.39
N TRP A 252 14.21 -8.26 -7.06
CA TRP A 252 13.44 -9.32 -7.69
C TRP A 252 12.99 -8.94 -9.10
N GLY A 253 12.79 -9.93 -9.94
CA GLY A 253 12.36 -9.76 -11.32
C GLY A 253 12.52 -11.04 -12.12
N THR A 254 12.34 -10.98 -13.45
CA THR A 254 12.61 -12.13 -14.30
C THR A 254 14.13 -12.33 -14.46
N GLU A 255 14.57 -13.57 -14.70
CA GLU A 255 15.99 -13.85 -15.00
C GLU A 255 16.50 -13.11 -16.24
N HIS A 256 15.63 -12.88 -17.21
CA HIS A 256 15.95 -12.08 -18.39
C HIS A 256 16.25 -10.62 -18.00
N ALA A 257 15.43 -10.02 -17.15
CA ALA A 257 15.57 -8.62 -16.73
C ALA A 257 16.92 -8.38 -16.00
N ARG A 258 17.40 -9.35 -15.23
CA ARG A 258 18.71 -9.28 -14.55
C ARG A 258 19.85 -9.06 -15.53
N LYS A 259 19.78 -9.65 -16.74
CA LYS A 259 20.83 -9.61 -17.77
C LYS A 259 20.64 -8.48 -18.79
N GLN A 260 19.47 -7.84 -18.81
CA GLN A 260 19.14 -6.83 -19.81
C GLN A 260 19.52 -5.43 -19.32
N PRO A 261 20.45 -4.72 -20.02
CA PRO A 261 20.84 -3.35 -19.67
C PRO A 261 19.65 -2.40 -19.57
N GLY A 262 19.64 -1.55 -18.54
CA GLY A 262 18.62 -0.53 -18.32
C GLY A 262 17.37 -0.99 -17.59
N THR A 263 17.25 -2.27 -17.22
CA THR A 263 16.16 -2.73 -16.35
C THR A 263 16.44 -2.40 -14.87
N ASP A 264 15.38 -2.37 -14.06
CA ASP A 264 15.53 -2.18 -12.61
C ASP A 264 16.49 -3.19 -11.97
N ALA A 265 16.42 -4.47 -12.37
CA ALA A 265 17.26 -5.52 -11.83
C ALA A 265 18.74 -5.34 -12.20
N TYR A 266 19.03 -5.07 -13.48
CA TYR A 266 20.39 -4.85 -13.97
C TYR A 266 21.07 -3.65 -13.31
N ILE A 267 20.35 -2.53 -13.17
CA ILE A 267 20.88 -1.32 -12.53
C ILE A 267 21.04 -1.50 -11.02
N ALA A 268 20.10 -2.20 -10.38
CA ALA A 268 20.20 -2.50 -8.94
C ALA A 268 21.46 -3.30 -8.59
N GLU A 269 21.82 -4.30 -9.41
CA GLU A 269 23.07 -5.06 -9.21
C GLU A 269 24.32 -4.17 -9.32
N GLN A 270 24.35 -3.22 -10.26
CA GLN A 270 25.49 -2.28 -10.37
C GLN A 270 25.59 -1.37 -9.14
N VAL A 271 24.46 -0.88 -8.64
CA VAL A 271 24.42 -0.05 -7.42
C VAL A 271 24.87 -0.87 -6.21
N ALA A 272 24.37 -2.10 -6.09
CA ALA A 272 24.75 -3.02 -5.01
C ALA A 272 26.26 -3.34 -5.01
N ALA A 273 26.82 -3.60 -6.19
CA ALA A 273 28.27 -3.86 -6.36
C ALA A 273 29.12 -2.64 -5.99
N TYR A 274 28.69 -1.43 -6.37
CA TYR A 274 29.41 -0.19 -6.01
C TYR A 274 29.53 0.00 -4.49
N PHE A 275 28.42 -0.24 -3.76
CA PHE A 275 28.41 -0.14 -2.30
C PHE A 275 28.89 -1.41 -1.59
N GLN A 276 29.33 -2.44 -2.31
CA GLN A 276 29.75 -3.73 -1.76
C GLN A 276 28.71 -4.34 -0.81
N SER A 277 27.42 -4.12 -1.11
CA SER A 277 26.32 -4.61 -0.28
C SER A 277 26.15 -6.14 -0.41
N ASN A 278 25.63 -6.77 0.63
CA ASN A 278 25.20 -8.17 0.60
C ASN A 278 23.91 -8.25 -0.23
N HIS A 279 24.05 -8.43 -1.56
CA HIS A 279 22.93 -8.38 -2.49
C HIS A 279 22.39 -9.76 -2.83
N THR A 280 21.09 -9.95 -2.70
CA THR A 280 20.39 -11.17 -3.12
C THR A 280 19.38 -10.85 -4.22
N TYR A 281 19.48 -11.57 -5.34
CA TYR A 281 18.49 -11.51 -6.41
C TYR A 281 17.49 -12.67 -6.29
N TYR A 282 16.20 -12.38 -6.40
CA TYR A 282 15.10 -13.34 -6.36
C TYR A 282 14.41 -13.42 -7.72
N PRO A 283 14.56 -14.52 -8.49
CA PRO A 283 13.84 -14.71 -9.75
C PRO A 283 12.37 -15.02 -9.49
N LEU A 284 11.47 -14.30 -10.20
CA LEU A 284 10.01 -14.47 -10.09
C LEU A 284 9.42 -15.48 -11.08
N ASP A 285 10.19 -15.89 -12.08
CA ASP A 285 9.77 -16.83 -13.15
C ASP A 285 9.79 -18.29 -12.73
N ASN A 286 10.38 -18.62 -11.58
CA ASN A 286 10.53 -19.99 -11.07
C ASN A 286 9.59 -20.31 -9.90
N SER A 287 8.40 -19.72 -9.88
CA SER A 287 7.54 -19.85 -8.71
C SER A 287 7.04 -21.27 -8.47
N GLY A 288 6.82 -22.06 -9.51
CA GLY A 288 6.21 -23.38 -9.38
C GLY A 288 4.87 -23.40 -8.61
N GLN A 289 4.35 -22.22 -8.28
CA GLN A 289 3.17 -22.05 -7.45
C GLN A 289 1.91 -22.03 -8.31
N ASP A 290 0.90 -22.73 -7.82
CA ASP A 290 -0.42 -22.74 -8.42
C ASP A 290 -1.09 -21.34 -8.30
N PHE A 291 -1.58 -20.78 -9.43
CA PHE A 291 -2.22 -19.48 -9.46
C PHE A 291 -3.40 -19.34 -8.49
N PRO A 292 -4.32 -20.32 -8.35
CA PRO A 292 -5.37 -20.32 -7.33
C PRO A 292 -4.85 -20.11 -5.90
N VAL A 293 -3.78 -20.79 -5.53
CA VAL A 293 -3.14 -20.66 -4.20
C VAL A 293 -2.55 -19.27 -4.03
N CYS A 294 -1.83 -18.76 -5.04
CA CYS A 294 -1.27 -17.42 -5.04
C CYS A 294 -2.38 -16.34 -4.91
N LEU A 295 -3.46 -16.48 -5.69
CA LEU A 295 -4.58 -15.54 -5.66
C LEU A 295 -5.25 -15.50 -4.29
N LYS A 296 -5.57 -16.67 -3.72
CA LYS A 296 -6.20 -16.77 -2.39
C LYS A 296 -5.32 -16.15 -1.29
N ARG A 297 -4.02 -16.45 -1.30
CA ARG A 297 -3.05 -15.85 -0.37
C ARG A 297 -2.97 -14.34 -0.54
N PHE A 298 -2.87 -13.87 -1.79
CA PHE A 298 -2.84 -12.44 -2.10
C PHE A 298 -4.09 -11.72 -1.59
N VAL A 299 -5.28 -12.26 -1.84
CA VAL A 299 -6.55 -11.67 -1.39
C VAL A 299 -6.63 -11.63 0.14
N LYS A 300 -6.25 -12.70 0.83
CA LYS A 300 -6.23 -12.74 2.31
C LYS A 300 -5.27 -11.71 2.91
N LEU A 301 -4.09 -11.52 2.32
CA LEU A 301 -3.05 -10.64 2.84
C LEU A 301 -3.27 -9.17 2.47
N SER A 302 -3.69 -8.90 1.23
CA SER A 302 -4.05 -7.56 0.75
C SER A 302 -5.44 -7.11 1.21
N GLU A 303 -6.25 -8.04 1.71
CA GLU A 303 -7.66 -7.82 2.07
C GLU A 303 -8.49 -7.27 0.90
N GLY A 304 -8.17 -7.70 -0.33
CA GLY A 304 -8.84 -7.22 -1.54
C GLY A 304 -8.67 -5.72 -1.80
N ARG A 305 -7.66 -5.05 -1.22
CA ARG A 305 -7.48 -3.59 -1.32
C ARG A 305 -6.78 -3.14 -2.61
N THR A 306 -6.19 -4.07 -3.36
CA THR A 306 -5.47 -3.79 -4.60
C THR A 306 -5.50 -4.97 -5.55
N ASP A 307 -5.41 -4.70 -6.86
CA ASP A 307 -5.27 -5.71 -7.92
C ASP A 307 -3.81 -5.95 -8.35
N ASN A 308 -2.83 -5.33 -7.68
CA ASN A 308 -1.40 -5.40 -8.02
C ASN A 308 -0.75 -6.72 -7.57
N ILE A 309 -1.20 -7.86 -8.11
CA ILE A 309 -0.71 -9.20 -7.77
C ILE A 309 0.61 -9.58 -8.47
N SER A 310 1.04 -8.90 -9.53
CA SER A 310 2.13 -9.36 -10.41
C SER A 310 3.45 -9.68 -9.69
N ALA A 311 3.82 -8.91 -8.67
CA ALA A 311 5.02 -9.14 -7.87
C ALA A 311 4.86 -10.24 -6.79
N TYR A 312 3.72 -10.92 -6.75
CA TYR A 312 3.39 -11.94 -5.75
C TYR A 312 3.02 -13.30 -6.38
N LEU A 313 3.12 -13.40 -7.72
CA LEU A 313 2.86 -14.65 -8.45
C LEU A 313 3.93 -15.73 -8.19
N ASP A 314 5.01 -15.37 -7.49
CA ASP A 314 6.00 -16.28 -6.90
C ASP A 314 5.50 -17.00 -5.64
N GLY A 315 4.24 -16.81 -5.24
CA GLY A 315 3.68 -17.37 -4.02
C GLY A 315 4.18 -16.71 -2.73
N PHE A 316 4.65 -15.48 -2.81
CA PHE A 316 5.27 -14.72 -1.72
C PHE A 316 6.63 -15.30 -1.26
N PHE A 317 7.34 -15.96 -2.15
CA PHE A 317 8.60 -16.62 -1.83
C PHE A 317 9.65 -15.64 -1.30
N VAL A 318 9.79 -14.46 -1.89
CA VAL A 318 10.71 -13.41 -1.44
C VAL A 318 10.45 -13.06 0.03
N TRP A 319 9.20 -12.78 0.36
CA TRP A 319 8.80 -12.34 1.71
C TRP A 319 8.90 -13.47 2.72
N LYS A 320 8.52 -14.69 2.33
CA LYS A 320 8.70 -15.91 3.14
C LYS A 320 10.16 -16.12 3.53
N ARG A 321 11.09 -16.01 2.56
CA ARG A 321 12.51 -16.15 2.81
C ARG A 321 13.08 -15.10 3.77
N LEU A 322 12.64 -13.85 3.64
CA LEU A 322 13.05 -12.81 4.58
C LEU A 322 12.56 -13.12 6.00
N PHE A 323 11.31 -13.58 6.13
CA PHE A 323 10.76 -14.00 7.43
C PHE A 323 11.55 -15.18 8.03
N GLU A 324 11.80 -16.25 7.26
CA GLU A 324 12.57 -17.42 7.69
C GLU A 324 14.00 -17.09 8.09
N ASN A 325 14.62 -16.09 7.43
CA ASN A 325 15.96 -15.58 7.76
C ASN A 325 15.95 -14.61 8.95
N GLY A 326 14.83 -14.39 9.62
CA GLY A 326 14.73 -13.53 10.80
C GLY A 326 14.82 -12.03 10.51
N VAL A 327 14.64 -11.61 9.24
CA VAL A 327 14.64 -10.18 8.87
C VAL A 327 13.44 -9.49 9.51
N GLN A 328 13.71 -8.49 10.34
CA GLN A 328 12.69 -7.77 11.09
C GLN A 328 11.99 -6.71 10.25
N ALA A 329 12.71 -6.01 9.38
CA ALA A 329 12.16 -4.92 8.59
C ALA A 329 12.86 -4.73 7.25
N ILE A 330 12.12 -4.11 6.31
CA ILE A 330 12.63 -3.62 5.03
C ILE A 330 12.53 -2.10 4.97
N LEU A 331 13.54 -1.45 4.39
CA LEU A 331 13.55 0.00 4.18
C LEU A 331 13.08 0.31 2.76
N ARG A 332 11.85 0.79 2.64
CA ARG A 332 11.21 1.07 1.35
C ARG A 332 11.45 2.51 0.91
N GLY A 333 11.58 2.69 -0.41
CA GLY A 333 11.73 4.00 -1.04
C GLY A 333 10.42 4.70 -1.38
N ASP A 334 9.30 4.36 -0.73
CA ASP A 334 8.05 5.10 -0.93
C ASP A 334 8.24 6.55 -0.44
N GLU A 335 7.76 7.53 -1.21
CA GLU A 335 7.99 8.94 -0.95
C GLU A 335 6.87 9.83 -1.55
N ALA A 336 6.89 11.13 -1.20
CA ALA A 336 5.98 12.16 -1.70
C ALA A 336 6.72 13.49 -1.98
N LEU A 337 7.87 13.40 -2.65
CA LEU A 337 8.83 14.51 -2.84
C LEU A 337 8.69 15.22 -4.20
N GLY A 338 7.57 15.04 -4.88
CA GLY A 338 7.27 15.74 -6.12
C GLY A 338 6.28 15.02 -7.04
N SER A 339 5.96 15.67 -8.16
CA SER A 339 4.95 15.23 -9.13
C SER A 339 5.55 14.62 -10.39
N LYS A 340 4.71 13.96 -11.19
CA LYS A 340 5.08 13.53 -12.54
C LYS A 340 5.01 14.71 -13.51
N GLN A 341 5.92 14.74 -14.50
CA GLN A 341 6.00 15.81 -15.49
C GLN A 341 4.84 15.81 -16.51
N ALA A 342 4.32 14.66 -16.87
CA ALA A 342 3.37 14.51 -17.98
C ALA A 342 1.91 14.41 -17.49
N VAL A 343 1.42 15.47 -16.84
CA VAL A 343 0.01 15.59 -16.43
C VAL A 343 -0.53 16.91 -17.00
N PHE A 344 -1.56 16.83 -17.86
CA PHE A 344 -2.06 17.98 -18.60
C PHE A 344 -3.45 18.46 -18.14
N ASN A 345 -4.25 17.56 -17.59
CA ASN A 345 -5.61 17.84 -17.14
C ASN A 345 -6.00 16.93 -15.95
N GLU A 346 -7.21 17.14 -15.42
CA GLU A 346 -7.71 16.38 -14.25
C GLU A 346 -7.89 14.89 -14.54
N TYR A 347 -8.32 14.56 -15.75
CA TYR A 347 -8.47 13.17 -16.18
C TYR A 347 -7.11 12.46 -16.18
N ASP A 348 -6.09 13.05 -16.81
CA ASP A 348 -4.74 12.48 -16.84
C ASP A 348 -4.16 12.35 -15.42
N ALA A 349 -4.40 13.34 -14.56
CA ALA A 349 -3.97 13.30 -13.16
C ALA A 349 -4.54 12.08 -12.43
N ARG A 350 -5.87 11.89 -12.49
CA ARG A 350 -6.56 10.76 -11.86
C ARG A 350 -6.16 9.41 -12.45
N MET A 351 -6.13 9.32 -13.79
CA MET A 351 -5.77 8.10 -14.49
C MET A 351 -4.35 7.64 -14.15
N SER A 352 -3.40 8.58 -13.98
CA SER A 352 -1.99 8.25 -13.70
C SER A 352 -1.76 7.63 -12.31
N ILE A 353 -2.65 7.89 -11.37
CA ILE A 353 -2.56 7.36 -10.00
C ILE A 353 -3.55 6.22 -9.73
N GLY A 354 -4.39 5.86 -10.71
CA GLY A 354 -5.38 4.79 -10.58
C GLY A 354 -6.70 5.22 -9.93
N LEU A 355 -6.98 6.52 -9.81
CA LEU A 355 -8.27 7.05 -9.32
C LEU A 355 -9.26 7.14 -10.50
N ILE A 356 -9.85 5.99 -10.85
CA ILE A 356 -10.61 5.79 -12.08
C ILE A 356 -12.07 5.47 -11.79
N LEU A 357 -12.96 6.30 -12.34
CA LEU A 357 -14.41 6.07 -12.29
C LEU A 357 -14.88 5.25 -13.50
N PRO A 358 -16.02 4.53 -13.43
CA PRO A 358 -16.63 3.89 -14.61
C PRO A 358 -16.82 4.84 -15.79
N VAL A 359 -17.20 6.09 -15.55
CA VAL A 359 -17.42 7.12 -16.58
C VAL A 359 -16.12 7.61 -17.25
N ASP A 360 -14.98 7.33 -16.69
CA ASP A 360 -13.67 7.68 -17.26
C ASP A 360 -13.27 6.75 -18.44
N TYR A 361 -13.89 5.60 -18.54
CA TYR A 361 -13.65 4.67 -19.66
C TYR A 361 -14.41 5.07 -20.92
N ASN A 362 -14.05 4.47 -22.05
CA ASN A 362 -14.80 4.63 -23.30
C ASN A 362 -16.24 4.09 -23.14
N LYS A 363 -17.15 4.50 -24.07
CA LYS A 363 -18.59 4.17 -23.99
C LYS A 363 -18.83 2.66 -23.84
N GLN A 364 -18.12 1.83 -24.59
CA GLN A 364 -18.28 0.37 -24.54
C GLN A 364 -17.93 -0.19 -23.15
N THR A 365 -16.82 0.26 -22.56
CA THR A 365 -16.40 -0.18 -21.21
C THR A 365 -17.30 0.42 -20.13
N SER A 366 -17.66 1.70 -20.21
CA SER A 366 -18.51 2.35 -19.19
C SER A 366 -19.89 1.71 -19.09
N THR A 367 -20.47 1.25 -20.21
CA THR A 367 -21.79 0.62 -20.24
C THR A 367 -21.86 -0.68 -19.42
N ILE A 368 -20.75 -1.44 -19.30
CA ILE A 368 -20.78 -2.68 -18.51
C ILE A 368 -20.95 -2.44 -17.00
N PHE A 369 -20.76 -1.22 -16.53
CA PHE A 369 -20.94 -0.83 -15.13
C PHE A 369 -22.36 -0.31 -14.83
N SER A 370 -23.25 -0.22 -15.83
CA SER A 370 -24.58 0.42 -15.66
C SER A 370 -25.50 -0.26 -14.65
N GLU A 371 -25.28 -1.55 -14.38
CA GLU A 371 -26.06 -2.34 -13.41
C GLU A 371 -25.47 -2.27 -11.98
N LEU A 372 -24.32 -1.60 -11.80
CA LEU A 372 -23.69 -1.40 -10.49
C LEU A 372 -24.04 -0.02 -9.93
N PRO A 373 -23.96 0.17 -8.60
CA PRO A 373 -24.15 1.49 -8.00
C PRO A 373 -23.22 2.53 -8.60
N ALA A 374 -23.75 3.73 -8.85
CA ALA A 374 -22.94 4.84 -9.32
C ALA A 374 -21.96 5.30 -8.22
N VAL A 375 -20.73 5.56 -8.62
CA VAL A 375 -19.70 6.12 -7.73
C VAL A 375 -19.22 7.47 -8.25
N THR A 376 -18.93 8.37 -7.33
CA THR A 376 -18.46 9.72 -7.60
C THR A 376 -17.19 10.03 -6.84
N LEU A 377 -16.45 11.04 -7.28
CA LEU A 377 -15.28 11.52 -6.52
C LEU A 377 -15.77 12.20 -5.24
N PRO A 378 -15.19 11.86 -4.08
CA PRO A 378 -15.37 12.66 -2.87
C PRO A 378 -14.88 14.11 -3.07
N ASP A 379 -15.49 15.07 -2.39
CA ASP A 379 -15.15 16.50 -2.51
C ASP A 379 -13.65 16.78 -2.29
N GLU A 380 -13.04 16.07 -1.34
CA GLU A 380 -11.63 16.17 -1.08
C GLU A 380 -10.74 15.69 -2.23
N MET A 381 -11.25 14.90 -3.17
CA MET A 381 -10.55 14.42 -4.37
C MET A 381 -10.85 15.28 -5.61
N MET A 382 -11.77 16.22 -5.53
CA MET A 382 -12.04 17.16 -6.62
C MET A 382 -10.96 18.24 -6.66
N ARG A 383 -10.64 18.73 -7.87
CA ARG A 383 -9.70 19.85 -8.02
C ARG A 383 -10.32 21.15 -7.50
N LYS A 384 -9.55 21.87 -6.68
CA LYS A 384 -9.95 23.18 -6.20
C LYS A 384 -9.79 24.26 -7.29
N ARG A 385 -10.67 25.26 -7.32
CA ARG A 385 -10.72 26.29 -8.38
C ARG A 385 -9.39 27.02 -8.61
N SER A 386 -8.62 27.28 -7.57
CA SER A 386 -7.32 27.98 -7.63
C SER A 386 -6.10 27.06 -7.66
N GLU A 387 -6.32 25.73 -7.73
CA GLU A 387 -5.25 24.76 -7.65
C GLU A 387 -4.63 24.51 -9.03
N SER A 388 -3.30 24.54 -9.14
CA SER A 388 -2.61 24.13 -10.36
C SER A 388 -2.84 22.63 -10.62
N ILE A 389 -2.70 22.18 -11.87
CA ILE A 389 -2.87 20.75 -12.19
C ILE A 389 -1.80 19.89 -11.50
N MET A 390 -0.62 20.41 -11.27
CA MET A 390 0.46 19.70 -10.61
C MET A 390 0.22 19.59 -9.10
N ASN A 391 -0.23 20.66 -8.45
CA ASN A 391 -0.63 20.61 -7.03
C ASN A 391 -1.83 19.67 -6.83
N TYR A 392 -2.80 19.69 -7.74
CA TYR A 392 -3.91 18.74 -7.75
C TYR A 392 -3.39 17.30 -7.84
N TRP A 393 -2.49 17.00 -8.77
CA TRP A 393 -1.89 15.68 -8.91
C TRP A 393 -1.19 15.23 -7.61
N GLU A 394 -0.36 16.09 -7.02
CA GLU A 394 0.35 15.76 -5.78
C GLU A 394 -0.62 15.53 -4.62
N ARG A 395 -1.66 16.36 -4.51
CA ARG A 395 -2.67 16.22 -3.46
C ARG A 395 -3.44 14.91 -3.57
N ILE A 396 -3.88 14.51 -4.77
CA ILE A 396 -4.58 13.24 -4.95
C ILE A 396 -3.62 12.03 -4.90
N TYR A 397 -2.35 12.19 -5.29
CA TYR A 397 -1.33 11.16 -5.08
C TYR A 397 -1.14 10.89 -3.58
N GLN A 398 -0.96 11.93 -2.80
CA GLN A 398 -0.79 11.83 -1.35
C GLN A 398 -2.08 11.41 -0.63
N GLY A 399 -3.24 11.88 -1.09
CA GLY A 399 -4.52 11.60 -0.45
C GLY A 399 -5.21 10.29 -0.89
N PHE A 400 -4.80 9.72 -2.02
CA PHE A 400 -5.38 8.50 -2.55
C PHE A 400 -4.33 7.42 -2.85
N ARG A 401 -3.35 7.71 -3.72
CA ARG A 401 -2.39 6.67 -4.15
C ARG A 401 -1.61 6.08 -3.00
N VAL A 402 -1.10 6.93 -2.10
CA VAL A 402 -0.33 6.47 -0.93
C VAL A 402 -1.20 5.69 0.04
N PRO A 403 -2.31 6.25 0.59
CA PRO A 403 -3.10 5.56 1.62
C PRO A 403 -3.91 4.37 1.11
N THR A 404 -4.17 4.29 -0.20
CA THR A 404 -5.00 3.21 -0.76
C THR A 404 -4.14 2.11 -1.38
N VAL A 405 -3.27 2.47 -2.35
CA VAL A 405 -2.51 1.46 -3.11
C VAL A 405 -1.20 1.10 -2.42
N LEU A 406 -0.38 2.10 -2.06
CA LEU A 406 0.93 1.81 -1.45
C LEU A 406 0.75 1.23 -0.03
N ALA A 407 -0.18 1.76 0.75
CA ALA A 407 -0.53 1.19 2.05
C ALA A 407 -1.00 -0.26 1.94
N ALA A 408 -1.86 -0.60 0.95
CA ALA A 408 -2.28 -1.98 0.72
C ALA A 408 -1.10 -2.91 0.39
N LEU A 409 -0.16 -2.45 -0.45
CA LEU A 409 1.05 -3.22 -0.78
C LEU A 409 1.99 -3.37 0.42
N ASN A 410 2.06 -2.40 1.31
CA ASN A 410 2.80 -2.51 2.56
C ASN A 410 2.13 -3.50 3.52
N GLU A 411 0.82 -3.42 3.70
CA GLU A 411 0.05 -4.36 4.53
C GLU A 411 0.10 -5.79 3.99
N THR A 412 0.22 -5.98 2.66
CA THR A 412 0.37 -7.30 2.04
C THR A 412 1.68 -7.99 2.45
N LYS A 413 2.75 -7.22 2.69
CA LYS A 413 4.06 -7.71 3.17
C LYS A 413 4.11 -7.82 4.70
N ALA A 414 3.27 -7.04 5.37
CA ALA A 414 3.29 -6.92 6.82
C ALA A 414 3.23 -8.24 7.60
N PRO A 415 2.61 -9.34 7.19
CA PRO A 415 2.72 -10.63 7.85
C PRO A 415 4.11 -11.25 7.84
N TYR A 416 5.00 -10.83 6.95
CA TYR A 416 6.35 -11.37 6.81
C TYR A 416 7.44 -10.46 7.37
N VAL A 417 7.45 -9.19 6.97
CA VAL A 417 8.50 -8.22 7.33
C VAL A 417 7.91 -6.82 7.56
N GLU A 418 8.42 -6.01 8.50
CA GLU A 418 7.94 -4.63 8.73
C GLU A 418 8.35 -3.71 7.57
N PRO A 419 7.41 -3.16 6.80
CA PRO A 419 7.75 -2.15 5.80
C PRO A 419 7.92 -0.79 6.49
N LEU A 420 9.14 -0.27 6.49
CA LEU A 420 9.50 1.06 6.96
C LEU A 420 9.73 1.99 5.78
N ASN A 421 9.14 3.18 5.83
CA ASN A 421 9.25 4.19 4.77
C ASN A 421 9.97 5.45 5.30
N PRO A 422 11.30 5.45 5.41
CA PRO A 422 12.04 6.54 6.03
C PRO A 422 11.91 7.88 5.28
N LEU A 423 11.57 7.86 3.99
CA LEU A 423 11.30 9.07 3.21
C LEU A 423 9.86 9.60 3.38
N ILE A 424 9.00 8.88 4.10
CA ILE A 424 7.67 9.34 4.50
C ILE A 424 7.71 9.74 5.97
N ASN A 425 8.23 10.92 6.26
CA ASN A 425 8.17 11.50 7.58
C ASN A 425 7.64 12.93 7.53
N SER A 426 7.01 13.39 8.61
CA SER A 426 6.30 14.67 8.63
C SER A 426 7.19 15.88 8.30
N PRO A 427 8.41 16.02 8.86
CA PRO A 427 9.32 17.12 8.49
C PRO A 427 9.67 17.13 7.01
N LEU A 428 10.03 15.98 6.43
CA LEU A 428 10.47 15.87 5.04
C LEU A 428 9.31 16.16 4.06
N VAL A 429 8.14 15.56 4.30
CA VAL A 429 6.94 15.78 3.47
C VAL A 429 6.46 17.23 3.55
N LYS A 430 6.48 17.87 4.74
CA LYS A 430 6.11 19.28 4.91
C LYS A 430 7.10 20.20 4.20
N LEU A 431 8.41 19.93 4.30
CA LEU A 431 9.42 20.67 3.57
C LEU A 431 9.18 20.59 2.06
N ALA A 432 9.02 19.38 1.52
CA ALA A 432 8.78 19.17 0.10
C ALA A 432 7.50 19.84 -0.40
N ARG A 433 6.40 19.77 0.35
CA ARG A 433 5.17 20.50 0.03
C ARG A 433 5.40 22.01 -0.04
N GLY A 434 6.29 22.57 0.80
CA GLY A 434 6.64 23.99 0.83
C GLY A 434 7.45 24.47 -0.38
N PHE A 435 8.12 23.59 -1.12
CA PHE A 435 8.93 23.99 -2.28
C PHE A 435 8.10 24.65 -3.38
N PRO A 436 8.67 25.59 -4.15
CA PRO A 436 8.09 26.05 -5.40
C PRO A 436 7.75 24.89 -6.34
N GLU A 437 6.62 24.99 -7.03
CA GLU A 437 6.11 23.91 -7.91
C GLU A 437 7.16 23.43 -8.92
N GLN A 438 7.93 24.35 -9.51
CA GLN A 438 8.99 24.05 -10.47
C GLN A 438 10.10 23.13 -9.92
N TYR A 439 10.34 23.11 -8.61
CA TYR A 439 11.34 22.22 -7.99
C TYR A 439 10.77 20.82 -7.71
N ARG A 440 9.44 20.72 -7.59
CA ARG A 440 8.71 19.50 -7.33
C ARG A 440 8.35 18.72 -8.60
N ILE A 441 8.16 19.41 -9.74
CA ILE A 441 7.85 18.79 -11.04
C ILE A 441 8.90 17.75 -11.39
N ASN A 442 8.46 16.54 -11.74
CA ASN A 442 9.29 15.39 -12.08
C ASN A 442 10.30 15.02 -10.97
N LYS A 443 10.01 15.38 -9.71
CA LYS A 443 10.92 15.22 -8.57
C LYS A 443 12.28 15.88 -8.82
N GLN A 444 12.30 17.01 -9.52
CA GLN A 444 13.54 17.57 -10.05
C GLN A 444 14.58 17.80 -8.97
N LEU A 445 14.19 18.50 -7.88
CA LEU A 445 15.12 18.82 -6.80
C LEU A 445 15.62 17.55 -6.07
N PHE A 446 14.72 16.62 -5.79
CA PHE A 446 15.06 15.35 -5.17
C PHE A 446 16.04 14.52 -6.03
N LYS A 447 15.76 14.38 -7.32
CA LYS A 447 16.66 13.67 -8.25
C LYS A 447 18.03 14.35 -8.38
N GLU A 448 18.08 15.69 -8.32
CA GLU A 448 19.32 16.45 -8.33
C GLU A 448 20.17 16.13 -7.09
N VAL A 449 19.57 16.22 -5.91
CA VAL A 449 20.25 15.86 -4.65
C VAL A 449 20.75 14.43 -4.69
N VAL A 450 19.92 13.47 -5.12
CA VAL A 450 20.33 12.06 -5.18
C VAL A 450 21.48 11.83 -6.18
N ARG A 451 21.49 12.51 -7.34
CA ARG A 451 22.60 12.40 -8.30
C ARG A 451 23.90 12.94 -7.76
N GLU A 452 23.86 14.00 -6.97
CA GLU A 452 25.06 14.61 -6.38
C GLU A 452 25.71 13.73 -5.31
N ILE A 453 24.90 12.99 -4.55
CA ILE A 453 25.41 12.16 -3.46
C ILE A 453 25.66 10.69 -3.86
N SER A 454 25.09 10.21 -4.98
CA SER A 454 25.15 8.81 -5.40
C SER A 454 26.17 8.55 -6.51
N PRO A 455 26.61 7.30 -6.71
CA PRO A 455 27.50 6.95 -7.80
C PRO A 455 26.91 7.29 -9.17
N ASN A 456 27.77 7.60 -10.15
CA ASN A 456 27.39 7.92 -11.53
C ASN A 456 26.95 6.66 -12.30
N ILE A 457 25.88 6.03 -11.84
CA ILE A 457 25.21 4.90 -12.47
C ILE A 457 23.87 5.37 -13.03
N PRO A 458 23.50 5.06 -14.28
CA PRO A 458 22.21 5.46 -14.85
C PRO A 458 21.02 5.00 -13.99
N PHE A 459 19.90 5.71 -14.07
CA PHE A 459 18.63 5.20 -13.53
C PHE A 459 18.00 4.23 -14.50
N ALA A 460 17.27 3.26 -13.96
CA ALA A 460 16.52 2.30 -14.77
C ALA A 460 15.49 2.99 -15.69
N SER A 461 15.31 2.43 -16.87
CA SER A 461 14.34 2.89 -17.87
C SER A 461 13.17 1.94 -18.08
N THR A 462 13.29 0.69 -17.59
CA THR A 462 12.29 -0.37 -17.74
C THR A 462 12.18 -1.20 -16.46
N ASP A 463 10.96 -1.72 -16.22
CA ASP A 463 10.67 -2.57 -15.06
C ASP A 463 11.30 -3.97 -15.22
N ALA A 464 11.59 -4.62 -14.11
CA ALA A 464 12.12 -5.99 -14.06
C ALA A 464 11.04 -7.07 -13.99
N ILE A 465 9.77 -6.70 -13.91
CA ILE A 465 8.64 -7.63 -13.76
C ILE A 465 7.73 -7.65 -14.99
N THR A 466 7.10 -8.80 -15.23
CA THR A 466 6.10 -8.93 -16.30
C THR A 466 4.81 -8.19 -15.95
N SER A 467 4.20 -7.51 -16.93
CA SER A 467 2.90 -6.86 -16.73
C SER A 467 1.82 -7.87 -16.39
N ILE A 468 0.87 -7.49 -15.53
CA ILE A 468 -0.19 -8.38 -15.08
C ILE A 468 -1.08 -8.90 -16.23
N SER A 469 -1.35 -8.09 -17.23
CA SER A 469 -2.15 -8.49 -18.40
C SER A 469 -1.49 -9.61 -19.22
N VAL A 470 -0.16 -9.61 -19.31
CA VAL A 470 0.63 -10.66 -19.97
C VAL A 470 0.66 -11.92 -19.12
N ALA A 471 0.91 -11.79 -17.82
CA ALA A 471 0.93 -12.93 -16.89
C ALA A 471 -0.41 -13.67 -16.88
N LEU A 472 -1.52 -12.96 -16.82
CA LEU A 472 -2.88 -13.52 -16.88
C LEU A 472 -3.22 -14.17 -18.25
N GLY A 473 -2.50 -13.82 -19.32
CA GLY A 473 -2.70 -14.43 -20.64
C GLY A 473 -2.13 -15.84 -20.79
N LYS A 474 -1.38 -16.37 -19.82
CA LYS A 474 -0.86 -17.74 -19.88
C LYS A 474 -2.02 -18.75 -19.91
N PRO A 475 -1.94 -19.82 -20.77
CA PRO A 475 -3.06 -20.76 -20.97
C PRO A 475 -3.61 -21.38 -19.71
N GLU A 476 -2.75 -21.81 -18.79
CA GLU A 476 -3.12 -22.43 -17.51
C GLU A 476 -3.88 -21.46 -16.59
N ILE A 477 -3.48 -20.19 -16.56
CA ILE A 477 -4.19 -19.15 -15.81
C ILE A 477 -5.51 -18.80 -16.50
N ALA A 478 -5.52 -18.72 -17.82
CA ALA A 478 -6.71 -18.41 -18.62
C ALA A 478 -7.83 -19.42 -18.42
N THR A 479 -7.51 -20.72 -18.35
CA THR A 479 -8.46 -21.78 -18.06
C THR A 479 -9.11 -21.57 -16.70
N TYR A 480 -8.30 -21.43 -15.65
CA TYR A 480 -8.80 -21.16 -14.31
C TYR A 480 -9.71 -19.93 -14.23
N VAL A 481 -9.29 -18.82 -14.87
CA VAL A 481 -10.07 -17.57 -14.87
C VAL A 481 -11.41 -17.77 -15.55
N LYS A 482 -11.46 -18.39 -16.74
CA LYS A 482 -12.70 -18.63 -17.49
C LYS A 482 -13.67 -19.54 -16.76
N ASP A 483 -13.18 -20.63 -16.17
CA ASP A 483 -13.99 -21.56 -15.38
C ASP A 483 -14.64 -20.83 -14.18
N ASN A 484 -13.85 -20.00 -13.49
CA ASN A 484 -14.36 -19.23 -12.36
C ASN A 484 -15.33 -18.11 -12.76
N LEU A 485 -15.13 -17.42 -13.90
CA LEU A 485 -16.09 -16.46 -14.42
C LEU A 485 -17.44 -17.11 -14.78
N SER A 486 -17.41 -18.38 -15.21
CA SER A 486 -18.59 -19.15 -15.58
C SER A 486 -19.28 -19.85 -14.41
N SER A 487 -18.65 -19.86 -13.23
CA SER A 487 -19.18 -20.55 -12.04
C SER A 487 -20.49 -19.92 -11.54
N GLU A 488 -21.38 -20.72 -10.97
CA GLU A 488 -22.63 -20.26 -10.37
C GLU A 488 -22.37 -19.20 -9.27
N LYS A 489 -21.36 -19.44 -8.44
CA LYS A 489 -20.94 -18.50 -7.37
C LYS A 489 -20.59 -17.10 -7.92
N THR A 490 -20.04 -17.01 -9.12
CA THR A 490 -19.72 -15.73 -9.75
C THR A 490 -20.95 -15.13 -10.43
N ARG A 491 -21.75 -15.94 -11.11
CA ARG A 491 -22.95 -15.48 -11.83
C ARG A 491 -24.01 -14.88 -10.91
N THR A 492 -24.11 -15.37 -9.68
CA THR A 492 -25.06 -14.84 -8.69
C THR A 492 -24.64 -13.50 -8.07
N LYS A 493 -23.35 -13.15 -8.14
CA LYS A 493 -22.80 -11.95 -7.49
C LYS A 493 -22.55 -10.77 -8.44
N PHE A 494 -22.37 -11.02 -9.73
CA PHE A 494 -21.98 -10.00 -10.69
C PHE A 494 -22.97 -9.87 -11.86
N PRO A 495 -23.14 -8.64 -12.41
CA PRO A 495 -24.01 -8.41 -13.55
C PRO A 495 -23.63 -9.26 -14.77
N PRO A 496 -24.63 -9.82 -15.50
CA PRO A 496 -24.37 -10.63 -16.68
C PRO A 496 -23.61 -9.89 -17.79
N SER A 497 -23.88 -8.60 -18.00
CA SER A 497 -23.19 -7.74 -18.98
C SER A 497 -21.69 -7.67 -18.71
N LEU A 498 -21.30 -7.48 -17.46
CA LEU A 498 -19.90 -7.41 -16.99
C LEU A 498 -19.19 -8.76 -17.18
N LEU A 499 -19.83 -9.86 -16.77
CA LEU A 499 -19.27 -11.21 -16.94
C LEU A 499 -19.09 -11.58 -18.40
N LYS A 500 -20.09 -11.30 -19.25
CA LYS A 500 -20.03 -11.55 -20.69
C LYS A 500 -18.88 -10.77 -21.34
N PHE A 501 -18.69 -9.50 -20.97
CA PHE A 501 -17.59 -8.70 -21.47
C PHE A 501 -16.23 -9.29 -21.06
N ALA A 502 -16.04 -9.62 -19.77
CA ALA A 502 -14.80 -10.19 -19.25
C ALA A 502 -14.46 -11.53 -19.91
N PHE A 503 -15.45 -12.42 -20.03
CA PHE A 503 -15.27 -13.77 -20.59
C PHE A 503 -14.98 -13.75 -22.09
N ASN A 504 -15.81 -13.04 -22.90
CA ASN A 504 -15.73 -13.07 -24.34
C ASN A 504 -14.50 -12.32 -24.90
N ASN A 505 -14.00 -11.32 -24.18
CA ASN A 505 -12.87 -10.52 -24.60
C ASN A 505 -11.56 -10.93 -23.89
N TYR A 506 -11.54 -12.03 -23.13
CA TYR A 506 -10.34 -12.49 -22.46
C TYR A 506 -9.24 -12.87 -23.47
N CYS A 507 -8.05 -12.27 -23.29
CA CYS A 507 -6.92 -12.45 -24.19
C CYS A 507 -5.98 -13.53 -23.68
N ILE A 508 -5.76 -14.58 -24.48
CA ILE A 508 -4.75 -15.61 -24.21
C ILE A 508 -3.49 -15.25 -24.99
N THR A 509 -2.35 -15.25 -24.30
CA THR A 509 -1.05 -14.93 -24.90
C THR A 509 -0.37 -16.24 -25.31
N THR A 510 -0.32 -16.50 -26.62
CA THR A 510 0.41 -17.64 -27.17
C THR A 510 1.78 -17.18 -27.67
N GLY A 511 2.86 -17.45 -26.89
CA GLY A 511 4.25 -17.30 -27.30
C GLY A 511 4.82 -15.85 -27.33
N GLU A 512 6.09 -15.73 -27.70
CA GLU A 512 6.91 -14.50 -27.68
C GLU A 512 6.42 -13.32 -28.54
N LYS A 513 5.47 -13.54 -29.45
CA LYS A 513 4.92 -12.49 -30.35
C LYS A 513 4.17 -11.37 -29.61
N GLY A 514 3.59 -11.64 -28.45
CA GLY A 514 2.87 -10.63 -27.65
C GLY A 514 3.80 -9.61 -26.98
N GLN A 515 5.00 -9.99 -26.60
CA GLN A 515 6.00 -9.10 -26.00
C GLN A 515 6.55 -8.09 -27.02
N LYS A 516 6.94 -8.53 -28.22
CA LYS A 516 7.52 -7.66 -29.26
C LYS A 516 6.58 -6.56 -29.74
N THR A 517 5.27 -6.83 -29.86
CA THR A 517 4.28 -5.82 -30.27
C THR A 517 4.02 -4.77 -29.19
N THR A 518 4.09 -5.14 -27.93
CA THR A 518 3.93 -4.20 -26.80
C THR A 518 5.18 -3.32 -26.64
N GLU A 519 6.37 -3.88 -26.80
CA GLU A 519 7.65 -3.17 -26.76
C GLU A 519 7.81 -2.18 -27.91
N LEU A 520 7.40 -2.54 -29.14
CA LEU A 520 7.39 -1.65 -30.30
C LEU A 520 6.44 -0.45 -30.10
N LYS A 521 5.23 -0.69 -29.57
CA LYS A 521 4.27 0.40 -29.25
C LYS A 521 4.77 1.31 -28.13
N GLN A 522 5.45 0.78 -27.12
CA GLN A 522 6.04 1.59 -26.06
C GLN A 522 7.27 2.37 -26.52
N SER A 523 8.12 1.77 -27.35
CA SER A 523 9.27 2.43 -27.96
C SER A 523 8.85 3.60 -28.86
N PHE A 524 7.82 3.42 -29.70
CA PHE A 524 7.31 4.47 -30.56
C PHE A 524 6.74 5.66 -29.76
N LYS A 525 6.03 5.39 -28.66
CA LYS A 525 5.52 6.44 -27.75
C LYS A 525 6.63 7.23 -27.04
N LYS A 526 7.77 6.62 -26.75
CA LYS A 526 8.90 7.31 -26.08
C LYS A 526 9.55 8.38 -26.95
N HIS A 527 9.57 8.21 -28.27
CA HIS A 527 10.30 9.10 -29.20
C HIS A 527 9.46 10.22 -29.79
N LEU A 528 8.16 10.29 -29.49
CA LEU A 528 7.30 11.38 -29.95
C LEU A 528 7.59 12.68 -29.18
N PRO A 529 7.68 13.85 -29.87
CA PRO A 529 7.77 15.16 -29.22
C PRO A 529 6.62 15.42 -28.26
N GLY A 530 6.86 16.17 -27.19
CA GLY A 530 5.88 16.42 -26.13
C GLY A 530 4.54 16.98 -26.64
N TRP A 531 4.57 17.88 -27.63
CA TRP A 531 3.38 18.46 -28.25
C TRP A 531 2.57 17.42 -29.08
N MET A 532 3.23 16.50 -29.77
CA MET A 532 2.54 15.40 -30.47
C MET A 532 1.92 14.42 -29.47
N LYS A 533 2.57 14.17 -28.35
CA LYS A 533 1.97 13.38 -27.27
C LYS A 533 0.69 14.06 -26.76
N SER A 534 0.69 15.38 -26.55
CA SER A 534 -0.50 16.11 -26.08
C SER A 534 -1.66 16.04 -27.09
N VAL A 535 -1.39 16.21 -28.37
CA VAL A 535 -2.41 16.12 -29.43
C VAL A 535 -2.97 14.70 -29.57
N ILE A 536 -2.11 13.68 -29.53
CA ILE A 536 -2.52 12.27 -29.55
C ILE A 536 -3.35 11.92 -28.31
N TYR A 537 -2.96 12.39 -27.11
CA TYR A 537 -3.74 12.18 -25.88
C TYR A 537 -5.08 12.94 -25.87
N GLN A 538 -5.16 14.10 -26.48
CA GLN A 538 -6.42 14.87 -26.59
C GLN A 538 -7.37 14.29 -27.66
N THR A 539 -6.85 13.64 -28.70
CA THR A 539 -7.63 13.16 -29.85
C THR A 539 -8.01 11.69 -29.73
N PHE A 540 -7.25 10.87 -29.01
CA PHE A 540 -7.51 9.44 -28.87
C PHE A 540 -8.24 9.12 -27.57
N SER A 541 -9.48 8.74 -27.75
CA SER A 541 -10.45 8.04 -26.92
C SER A 541 -10.05 7.68 -25.47
N ARG A 542 -10.99 7.93 -24.56
CA ARG A 542 -11.00 7.42 -23.17
C ARG A 542 -10.45 6.01 -23.12
N LYS A 543 -9.69 5.71 -22.07
CA LYS A 543 -9.01 4.42 -21.85
C LYS A 543 -10.01 3.27 -21.92
N GLN A 544 -9.61 2.14 -22.45
CA GLN A 544 -10.34 0.88 -22.37
C GLN A 544 -9.80 0.07 -21.18
N LEU A 545 -10.68 -0.51 -20.41
CA LEU A 545 -10.29 -1.46 -19.36
C LEU A 545 -9.89 -2.79 -20.04
N HIS A 546 -8.69 -3.29 -19.71
CA HIS A 546 -8.22 -4.56 -20.26
C HIS A 546 -9.06 -5.72 -19.70
N PRO A 547 -9.63 -6.60 -20.55
CA PRO A 547 -10.52 -7.67 -20.09
C PRO A 547 -9.88 -8.63 -19.07
N ASN A 548 -8.59 -8.98 -19.23
CA ASN A 548 -7.89 -9.82 -18.25
C ASN A 548 -7.77 -9.14 -16.88
N VAL A 549 -7.56 -7.82 -16.85
CA VAL A 549 -7.51 -7.05 -15.60
C VAL A 549 -8.90 -7.02 -14.94
N LEU A 550 -9.97 -6.78 -15.72
CA LEU A 550 -11.33 -6.86 -15.20
C LEU A 550 -11.64 -8.25 -14.64
N SER A 551 -11.25 -9.30 -15.36
CA SER A 551 -11.44 -10.69 -14.91
C SER A 551 -10.74 -10.95 -13.57
N LEU A 552 -9.49 -10.49 -13.41
CA LEU A 552 -8.78 -10.57 -12.15
C LEU A 552 -9.52 -9.82 -11.02
N ARG A 553 -9.99 -8.61 -11.29
CA ARG A 553 -10.76 -7.82 -10.31
C ARG A 553 -12.03 -8.51 -9.87
N ILE A 554 -12.75 -9.16 -10.80
CA ILE A 554 -13.93 -9.97 -10.46
C ILE A 554 -13.56 -11.12 -9.53
N LEU A 555 -12.46 -11.84 -9.82
CA LEU A 555 -12.02 -12.94 -8.97
C LEU A 555 -11.58 -12.46 -7.58
N ILE A 556 -10.84 -11.36 -7.49
CA ILE A 556 -10.43 -10.77 -6.20
C ILE A 556 -11.66 -10.32 -5.40
N ALA A 557 -12.59 -9.60 -6.03
CA ALA A 557 -13.81 -9.12 -5.36
C ALA A 557 -14.66 -10.28 -4.82
N ARG A 558 -14.85 -11.34 -5.62
CA ARG A 558 -15.55 -12.54 -5.18
C ARG A 558 -14.84 -13.23 -4.00
N GLU A 559 -13.52 -13.35 -4.08
CA GLU A 559 -12.73 -14.06 -3.07
C GLU A 559 -12.70 -13.30 -1.74
N ILE A 560 -12.55 -11.97 -1.77
CA ILE A 560 -12.53 -11.17 -0.52
C ILE A 560 -13.89 -11.19 0.19
N GLU A 561 -15.01 -11.11 -0.54
CA GLU A 561 -16.33 -11.26 0.09
C GLU A 561 -16.46 -12.63 0.77
N THR A 562 -16.00 -13.70 0.10
CA THR A 562 -16.00 -15.05 0.71
C THR A 562 -15.15 -15.09 1.97
N VAL A 563 -13.94 -14.50 1.93
CA VAL A 563 -13.05 -14.45 3.10
C VAL A 563 -13.70 -13.68 4.26
N LEU A 564 -14.37 -12.56 3.99
CA LEU A 564 -15.04 -11.78 5.04
C LEU A 564 -16.31 -12.46 5.58
N GLU A 565 -17.06 -13.17 4.73
CA GLU A 565 -18.16 -14.05 5.15
C GLU A 565 -17.67 -15.17 6.09
N ASP A 566 -16.54 -15.79 5.78
CA ASP A 566 -15.91 -16.83 6.61
C ASP A 566 -15.36 -16.24 7.91
N ASP A 567 -14.66 -15.11 7.84
CA ASP A 567 -14.12 -14.39 9.00
C ASP A 567 -15.24 -13.98 9.98
N SER A 568 -16.41 -13.59 9.47
CA SER A 568 -17.56 -13.22 10.31
C SER A 568 -18.10 -14.37 11.18
N LYS A 569 -17.86 -15.61 10.77
CA LYS A 569 -18.30 -16.83 11.48
C LYS A 569 -17.17 -17.50 12.27
N TYR A 570 -15.94 -17.05 12.07
CA TYR A 570 -14.74 -17.75 12.53
C TYR A 570 -14.73 -17.94 14.06
N LEU A 571 -14.96 -16.90 14.83
CA LEU A 571 -14.96 -16.99 16.29
C LEU A 571 -16.07 -17.91 16.82
N ASP A 572 -17.27 -17.84 16.26
CA ASP A 572 -18.38 -18.71 16.69
C ASP A 572 -18.10 -20.20 16.41
N ILE A 573 -17.37 -20.49 15.33
CA ILE A 573 -16.95 -21.86 14.99
C ILE A 573 -15.86 -22.34 15.95
N MET A 574 -14.87 -21.50 16.25
CA MET A 574 -13.73 -21.85 17.07
C MET A 574 -14.10 -21.94 18.56
N GLU A 575 -14.95 -21.04 19.06
CA GLU A 575 -15.46 -21.09 20.44
C GLU A 575 -16.27 -22.37 20.75
N LYS A 576 -16.86 -23.00 19.74
CA LYS A 576 -17.57 -24.28 19.88
C LYS A 576 -16.64 -25.50 19.87
N LYS A 577 -15.38 -25.36 19.44
CA LYS A 577 -14.39 -26.44 19.37
C LYS A 577 -13.51 -26.53 20.62
N VAL A 578 -13.45 -25.45 21.40
CA VAL A 578 -12.75 -25.36 22.70
C VAL A 578 -13.72 -25.67 23.84
#